data_aee04195573cded4d73e864c626309d3
#
_entry.id   aee04195573cded4d73e864c626309d3
#
_cell.length_a   1.000
_cell.length_b   1.000
_cell.length_c   1.000
_cell.angle_alpha   90.00
_cell.angle_beta   90.00
_cell.angle_gamma   90.00
#
_symmetry.space_group_name_H-M   'P 1'
#
loop_
_entity.id
_entity.type
_entity.pdbx_description
1 polymer ?
#
loop_
_entity_poly.entity_id
_entity_poly.type
_entity_poly.pdbx_seq_one_letter_code
_entity_poly.pdbx_strand_id
1 'polypeptide(L)'
;MTTASEKLKQMDAMIAQKREQAGAIGAIFKFALEGDGGGTFIVNLKDNPGVTEGDGAAECTIRMAAQDFVDLTEGKANGQQLFFTGKLKVEGDMSLALRLQALMDVVK
;
A
#
# COMPACT_ATOMS: atom_id res chain seq x y z
N MET A 1 -11.85 5.22 -15.72
CA MET A 1 -10.77 4.27 -15.47
C MET A 1 -10.09 4.61 -14.14
N THR A 2 -10.00 3.65 -13.25
CA THR A 2 -9.43 3.91 -11.92
C THR A 2 -7.91 3.84 -12.00
N THR A 3 -7.24 4.88 -11.53
CA THR A 3 -5.79 4.94 -11.49
C THR A 3 -5.29 4.64 -10.07
N ALA A 4 -3.99 4.33 -9.95
CA ALA A 4 -3.37 4.14 -8.65
C ALA A 4 -3.49 5.39 -7.78
N SER A 5 -3.37 6.58 -8.38
CA SER A 5 -3.52 7.85 -7.67
C SER A 5 -4.92 7.98 -7.07
N GLU A 6 -5.95 7.62 -7.83
CA GLU A 6 -7.32 7.65 -7.32
C GLU A 6 -7.52 6.64 -6.19
N LYS A 7 -6.95 5.45 -6.33
CA LYS A 7 -7.02 4.44 -5.28
C LYS A 7 -6.32 4.91 -4.00
N LEU A 8 -5.20 5.61 -4.14
CA LEU A 8 -4.48 6.13 -2.98
C LEU A 8 -5.26 7.23 -2.27
N LYS A 9 -5.99 8.05 -3.01
CA LYS A 9 -6.89 9.06 -2.42
C LYS A 9 -8.02 8.38 -1.65
N GLN A 10 -8.60 7.33 -2.23
CA GLN A 10 -9.65 6.56 -1.56
C GLN A 10 -9.09 5.86 -0.32
N MET A 11 -7.87 5.33 -0.43
CA MET A 11 -7.19 4.70 0.70
C MET A 11 -6.97 5.69 1.84
N ASP A 12 -6.53 6.91 1.52
CA ASP A 12 -6.32 7.95 2.52
C ASP A 12 -7.62 8.26 3.27
N ALA A 13 -8.73 8.39 2.55
CA ALA A 13 -10.03 8.64 3.15
C ALA A 13 -10.47 7.48 4.03
N MET A 14 -10.25 6.24 3.59
CA MET A 14 -10.62 5.06 4.37
C MET A 14 -9.76 4.95 5.63
N ILE A 15 -8.48 5.26 5.54
CA ILE A 15 -7.58 5.25 6.69
C ILE A 15 -8.04 6.30 7.70
N ALA A 16 -8.44 7.48 7.23
CA ALA A 16 -8.93 8.54 8.11
C ALA A 16 -10.20 8.12 8.87
N GLN A 17 -11.08 7.36 8.21
CA GLN A 17 -12.29 6.85 8.84
C GLN A 17 -12.02 5.72 9.84
N LYS A 18 -10.98 4.94 9.59
CA LYS A 18 -10.65 3.75 10.37
C LYS A 18 -9.30 3.90 11.07
N ARG A 19 -9.06 5.07 11.64
CA ARG A 19 -7.75 5.41 12.22
C ARG A 19 -7.27 4.43 13.29
N GLU A 20 -8.16 3.92 14.11
CA GLU A 20 -7.78 2.96 15.13
C GLU A 20 -7.29 1.66 14.53
N GLN A 21 -8.00 1.15 13.53
CA GLN A 21 -7.62 -0.08 12.85
C GLN A 21 -6.32 0.11 12.08
N ALA A 22 -6.19 1.24 11.38
CA ALA A 22 -4.99 1.55 10.62
C ALA A 22 -3.78 1.71 11.55
N GLY A 23 -3.93 2.45 12.64
CA GLY A 23 -2.85 2.66 13.60
C GLY A 23 -2.42 1.38 14.31
N ALA A 24 -3.31 0.42 14.45
CA ALA A 24 -2.99 -0.88 15.03
C ALA A 24 -2.01 -1.69 14.18
N ILE A 25 -1.91 -1.39 12.88
CA ILE A 25 -0.93 -2.03 12.02
C ILE A 25 0.49 -1.62 12.40
N GLY A 26 0.67 -0.36 12.80
CA GLY A 26 1.90 0.11 13.43
C GLY A 26 3.13 0.12 12.52
N ALA A 27 2.96 0.38 11.23
CA ALA A 27 4.05 0.35 10.27
C ALA A 27 3.93 1.47 9.26
N ILE A 28 5.06 1.83 8.66
CA ILE A 28 5.11 2.83 7.59
C ILE A 28 5.57 2.11 6.32
N PHE A 29 4.72 2.11 5.30
CA PHE A 29 5.01 1.48 4.02
C PHE A 29 5.29 2.53 2.96
N LYS A 30 6.22 2.21 2.05
CA LYS A 30 6.43 3.00 0.84
C LYS A 30 5.99 2.13 -0.34
N PHE A 31 5.12 2.68 -1.17
CA PHE A 31 4.69 2.01 -2.40
C PHE A 31 5.37 2.67 -3.57
N ALA A 32 6.22 1.91 -4.25
CA ALA A 32 6.89 2.35 -5.49
C ALA A 32 6.18 1.66 -6.64
N LEU A 33 5.26 2.40 -7.27
CA LEU A 33 4.40 1.88 -8.34
C LEU A 33 4.99 2.21 -9.69
N GLU A 34 5.16 1.21 -10.54
CA GLU A 34 5.80 1.33 -11.83
C GLU A 34 4.77 1.38 -12.95
N GLY A 35 5.13 2.01 -14.07
CA GLY A 35 4.30 2.09 -15.26
C GLY A 35 3.41 3.32 -15.27
N ASP A 36 2.46 3.35 -16.20
CA ASP A 36 1.54 4.48 -16.37
C ASP A 36 0.65 4.63 -15.13
N GLY A 37 0.55 5.84 -14.64
CA GLY A 37 -0.22 6.13 -13.44
C GLY A 37 0.48 5.73 -12.15
N GLY A 38 1.76 5.36 -12.23
CA GLY A 38 2.55 4.99 -11.06
C GLY A 38 3.12 6.18 -10.32
N GLY A 39 4.01 5.91 -9.38
CA GLY A 39 4.66 6.94 -8.57
C GLY A 39 5.05 6.35 -7.23
N THR A 40 5.60 7.18 -6.37
CA THR A 40 6.02 6.78 -5.03
C THR A 40 5.10 7.42 -4.00
N PHE A 41 4.63 6.62 -3.04
CA PHE A 41 3.69 7.07 -2.02
C PHE A 41 4.09 6.46 -0.68
N ILE A 42 3.91 7.25 0.38
CA ILE A 42 4.14 6.80 1.75
C ILE A 42 2.78 6.58 2.41
N VAL A 43 2.57 5.38 2.92
CA VAL A 43 1.37 5.04 3.70
C VAL A 43 1.80 4.90 5.15
N ASN A 44 1.52 5.91 5.94
CA ASN A 44 1.85 5.92 7.36
C ASN A 44 0.68 5.32 8.13
N LEU A 45 0.96 4.26 8.89
CA LEU A 45 -0.04 3.56 9.70
C LEU A 45 0.44 3.47 11.16
N LYS A 46 1.18 4.47 11.60
CA LYS A 46 1.83 4.47 12.90
C LYS A 46 1.45 5.70 13.70
N ASP A 47 2.18 6.80 13.51
CA ASP A 47 2.00 8.02 14.32
C ASP A 47 0.90 8.91 13.78
N ASN A 48 0.80 8.98 12.47
CA ASN A 48 -0.13 9.89 11.80
C ASN A 48 -0.73 9.18 10.58
N PRO A 49 -1.74 8.33 10.81
CA PRO A 49 -2.30 7.52 9.71
C PRO A 49 -2.75 8.37 8.53
N GLY A 50 -2.28 7.99 7.34
CA GLY A 50 -2.62 8.68 6.10
C GLY A 50 -1.67 8.33 4.98
N VAL A 51 -1.96 8.87 3.79
CA VAL A 51 -1.18 8.66 2.58
C VAL A 51 -0.57 9.99 2.14
N THR A 52 0.74 9.97 1.86
CA THR A 52 1.44 11.15 1.36
C THR A 52 2.12 10.79 0.05
N GLU A 53 1.95 11.62 -0.98
CA GLU A 53 2.63 11.43 -2.24
C GLU A 53 4.09 11.86 -2.12
N GLY A 54 4.99 11.13 -2.76
CA GLY A 54 6.41 11.43 -2.79
C GLY A 54 7.24 10.42 -2.04
N ASP A 55 8.56 10.59 -2.07
CA ASP A 55 9.51 9.72 -1.40
C ASP A 55 9.68 10.16 0.06
N GLY A 56 10.05 9.21 0.91
CA GLY A 56 10.27 9.49 2.32
C GLY A 56 10.75 8.25 3.04
N ALA A 57 10.93 8.36 4.35
CA ALA A 57 11.38 7.26 5.17
C ALA A 57 10.24 6.26 5.38
N ALA A 58 10.57 4.98 5.26
CA ALA A 58 9.61 3.90 5.49
C ALA A 58 10.35 2.68 6.02
N GLU A 59 9.63 1.87 6.77
CA GLU A 59 10.18 0.64 7.34
C GLU A 59 10.16 -0.51 6.32
N CYS A 60 9.25 -0.42 5.35
CA CYS A 60 9.09 -1.45 4.34
C CYS A 60 8.72 -0.78 3.02
N THR A 61 9.38 -1.18 1.94
CA THR A 61 9.09 -0.68 0.59
C THR A 61 8.48 -1.79 -0.24
N ILE A 62 7.33 -1.52 -0.83
CA ILE A 62 6.61 -2.45 -1.69
C ILE A 62 6.68 -1.93 -3.12
N ARG A 63 7.26 -2.73 -4.02
CA ARG A 63 7.38 -2.39 -5.45
C ARG A 63 6.46 -3.27 -6.27
N MET A 64 5.66 -2.67 -7.12
CA MET A 64 4.79 -3.39 -8.04
C MET A 64 4.33 -2.46 -9.15
N ALA A 65 3.73 -3.04 -10.19
CA ALA A 65 3.12 -2.24 -11.25
C ALA A 65 1.88 -1.52 -10.70
N ALA A 66 1.63 -0.31 -11.21
CA ALA A 66 0.48 0.48 -10.76
C ALA A 66 -0.84 -0.28 -10.98
N GLN A 67 -0.97 -1.00 -12.09
CA GLN A 67 -2.16 -1.79 -12.36
C GLN A 67 -2.34 -2.92 -11.35
N ASP A 68 -1.25 -3.57 -10.94
CA ASP A 68 -1.30 -4.62 -9.94
C ASP A 68 -1.76 -4.05 -8.59
N PHE A 69 -1.35 -2.84 -8.27
CA PHE A 69 -1.80 -2.16 -7.06
C PHE A 69 -3.31 -1.91 -7.09
N VAL A 70 -3.81 -1.41 -8.22
CA VAL A 70 -5.25 -1.18 -8.40
C VAL A 70 -6.02 -2.50 -8.22
N ASP A 71 -5.55 -3.55 -8.88
CA ASP A 71 -6.19 -4.87 -8.79
C ASP A 71 -6.18 -5.41 -7.36
N LEU A 72 -5.08 -5.20 -6.65
CA LEU A 72 -4.93 -5.62 -5.26
C LEU A 72 -5.95 -4.91 -4.36
N THR A 73 -6.12 -3.60 -4.53
CA THR A 73 -7.06 -2.83 -3.72
C THR A 73 -8.51 -3.15 -4.05
N GLU A 74 -8.77 -3.61 -5.26
CA GLU A 74 -10.12 -3.98 -5.70
C GLU A 74 -10.46 -5.45 -5.42
N GLY A 75 -9.51 -6.19 -4.85
CA GLY A 75 -9.71 -7.59 -4.56
C GLY A 75 -9.57 -8.53 -5.76
N LYS A 76 -9.09 -8.00 -6.90
CA LYS A 76 -8.88 -8.79 -8.12
C LYS A 76 -7.55 -9.51 -8.13
N ALA A 77 -6.63 -9.13 -7.26
CA ALA A 77 -5.32 -9.75 -7.14
C ALA A 77 -5.03 -10.04 -5.68
N ASN A 78 -4.16 -11.02 -5.45
CA ASN A 78 -3.76 -11.43 -4.11
C ASN A 78 -2.28 -11.07 -3.89
N GLY A 79 -1.96 -10.41 -2.78
CA GLY A 79 -0.61 -9.96 -2.49
C GLY A 79 0.39 -11.11 -2.41
N GLN A 80 0.02 -12.23 -1.81
CA GLN A 80 0.90 -13.39 -1.74
C GLN A 80 1.19 -13.95 -3.11
N GLN A 81 0.18 -14.04 -3.97
CA GLN A 81 0.37 -14.55 -5.33
C GLN A 81 1.25 -13.62 -6.14
N LEU A 82 1.06 -12.32 -6.03
CA LEU A 82 1.91 -11.34 -6.70
C LEU A 82 3.36 -11.48 -6.24
N PHE A 83 3.56 -11.71 -4.94
CA PHE A 83 4.89 -11.92 -4.37
C PHE A 83 5.55 -13.18 -4.94
N PHE A 84 4.84 -14.29 -4.92
CA PHE A 84 5.38 -15.57 -5.42
C PHE A 84 5.68 -15.55 -6.92
N THR A 85 4.92 -14.79 -7.69
CA THR A 85 5.14 -14.69 -9.14
C THR A 85 6.16 -13.60 -9.51
N GLY A 86 6.73 -12.92 -8.52
CA GLY A 86 7.74 -11.89 -8.75
C GLY A 86 7.19 -10.55 -9.22
N LYS A 87 5.87 -10.36 -9.20
CA LYS A 87 5.24 -9.10 -9.58
C LYS A 87 5.26 -8.09 -8.45
N LEU A 88 5.30 -8.55 -7.21
CA LEU A 88 5.41 -7.71 -6.03
C LEU A 88 6.75 -7.97 -5.37
N LYS A 89 7.52 -6.93 -5.12
CA LYS A 89 8.82 -7.03 -4.46
C LYS A 89 8.78 -6.27 -3.15
N VAL A 90 9.44 -6.81 -2.14
CA VAL A 90 9.49 -6.23 -0.81
C VAL A 90 10.93 -5.92 -0.47
N GLU A 91 11.19 -4.69 -0.02
CA GLU A 91 12.51 -4.26 0.47
C GLU A 91 12.35 -3.74 1.89
N GLY A 92 13.36 -3.96 2.72
CA GLY A 92 13.34 -3.54 4.11
C GLY A 92 12.86 -4.66 5.02
N ASP A 93 12.00 -4.34 5.97
CA ASP A 93 11.54 -5.30 6.97
C ASP A 93 10.50 -6.26 6.38
N MET A 94 10.93 -7.47 6.11
CA MET A 94 10.07 -8.50 5.50
C MET A 94 8.91 -8.89 6.41
N SER A 95 9.07 -8.76 7.71
CA SER A 95 7.98 -9.11 8.62
C SER A 95 6.79 -8.17 8.48
N LEU A 96 7.03 -6.93 8.05
CA LEU A 96 5.97 -5.95 7.83
C LEU A 96 5.19 -6.23 6.55
N ALA A 97 5.77 -6.97 5.61
CA ALA A 97 5.06 -7.35 4.38
C ALA A 97 3.81 -8.16 4.70
N LEU A 98 3.84 -8.94 5.79
CA LEU A 98 2.68 -9.72 6.21
C LEU A 98 1.53 -8.81 6.67
N ARG A 99 1.84 -7.61 7.10
CA ARG A 99 0.83 -6.63 7.54
C ARG A 99 0.16 -5.93 6.38
N LEU A 100 0.69 -6.11 5.16
CA LEU A 100 0.07 -5.54 3.96
C LEU A 100 -1.35 -6.06 3.78
N GLN A 101 -1.60 -7.32 4.10
CA GLN A 101 -2.95 -7.89 4.03
C GLN A 101 -3.89 -7.16 5.00
N ALA A 102 -3.42 -6.83 6.20
CA ALA A 102 -4.23 -6.08 7.15
C ALA A 102 -4.58 -4.69 6.61
N LEU A 103 -3.63 -4.04 5.93
CA LEU A 103 -3.89 -2.76 5.28
C LEU A 103 -4.95 -2.91 4.20
N MET A 104 -4.85 -3.93 3.36
CA MET A 104 -5.83 -4.17 2.31
C MET A 104 -7.23 -4.40 2.90
N ASP A 105 -7.32 -5.06 4.04
CA ASP A 105 -8.58 -5.28 4.73
C ASP A 105 -9.19 -3.98 5.27
N VAL A 106 -8.35 -3.05 5.71
CA VAL A 106 -8.83 -1.74 6.20
C VAL A 106 -9.41 -0.91 5.05
N VAL A 107 -8.82 -1.00 3.85
CA VAL A 107 -9.19 -0.14 2.72
C VAL A 107 -10.16 -0.80 1.74
N LYS A 108 -10.69 -1.93 2.06
CA LYS A 108 -11.74 -2.57 1.26
C LYS A 108 -13.06 -1.83 1.32
#